data_9718536948830a118a7e1818942c093c
#
_entry.id   9718536948830a118a7e1818942c093c
#
_cell.length_a   1.000
_cell.length_b   1.000
_cell.length_c   1.000
_cell.angle_alpha   90.00
_cell.angle_beta   90.00
_cell.angle_gamma   90.00
#
_symmetry.space_group_name_H-M   'P 1'
#
loop_
_entity.id
_entity.type
_entity.pdbx_description
1 polymer ?
#
loop_
_entity_poly.entity_id
_entity_poly.type
_entity_poly.pdbx_seq_one_letter_code
_entity_poly.pdbx_strand_id
1 'polypeptide(L)'
;MANKTEKPTQKKLQDASKKGQILKSRDLTVSVIMLVGTLYLGYVFDVHHIMSILEYILDHNAKPDIWDYFKAMGIGWLKTIIPFLLVCMFTTILVSWFQSKMQLATEAIKFKFDSLNPVNGLKRIFGLKTVKEFVKAILYIIFFALAIKVFWSNHKSLLFKTLDGDIISLLSDWGEMLFLLILYCLGSMIIVLIFDFIAEYFLFMKDMKMDKQEVKREYKEQEGNPEIKSKRRERHQEILSEQLKSDVSNSRLMIANPTHIAIGIYFKPHLSPIPLISVRETNEVALALSLIHI
;
A
#
# COMPACT_ATOMS: atom_id res chain seq x y z
N MET A 1 22.91 -17.30 10.98
CA MET A 1 21.71 -16.57 10.50
C MET A 1 20.90 -17.54 9.68
N ALA A 2 19.64 -17.77 10.03
CA ALA A 2 18.76 -18.64 9.26
C ALA A 2 18.54 -18.08 7.84
N ASN A 3 18.65 -18.92 6.83
CA ASN A 3 18.47 -18.51 5.44
C ASN A 3 16.99 -18.20 5.18
N LYS A 4 16.68 -16.94 4.95
CA LYS A 4 15.33 -16.48 4.58
C LYS A 4 15.05 -16.82 3.12
N THR A 5 14.44 -17.97 2.89
CA THR A 5 14.18 -18.51 1.54
C THR A 5 12.70 -18.39 1.13
N GLU A 6 11.79 -18.39 2.11
CA GLU A 6 10.35 -18.47 1.87
C GLU A 6 9.76 -17.10 1.47
N LYS A 7 8.70 -17.14 0.64
CA LYS A 7 7.96 -15.93 0.27
C LYS A 7 7.21 -15.36 1.48
N PRO A 8 7.06 -14.03 1.58
CA PRO A 8 6.30 -13.43 2.67
C PRO A 8 4.82 -13.83 2.62
N THR A 9 4.25 -14.07 3.80
CA THR A 9 2.80 -14.29 3.96
C THR A 9 2.04 -12.97 3.82
N GLN A 10 0.73 -13.04 3.60
CA GLN A 10 -0.11 -11.83 3.54
C GLN A 10 -0.11 -11.07 4.89
N LYS A 11 -0.10 -11.80 6.02
CA LYS A 11 0.01 -11.20 7.36
C LYS A 11 1.29 -10.41 7.51
N LYS A 12 2.43 -10.98 7.10
CA LYS A 12 3.74 -10.30 7.11
C LYS A 12 3.72 -9.00 6.33
N LEU A 13 3.11 -9.00 5.14
CA LEU A 13 2.99 -7.81 4.30
C LEU A 13 2.07 -6.75 4.93
N GLN A 14 0.98 -7.16 5.58
CA GLN A 14 0.09 -6.26 6.31
C GLN A 14 0.77 -5.65 7.54
N ASP A 15 1.50 -6.44 8.31
CA ASP A 15 2.23 -5.96 9.49
C ASP A 15 3.40 -5.05 9.09
N ALA A 16 4.08 -5.34 8.00
CA ALA A 16 5.09 -4.46 7.41
C ALA A 16 4.47 -3.11 7.00
N SER A 17 3.29 -3.13 6.39
CA SER A 17 2.57 -1.93 5.98
C SER A 17 2.15 -1.06 7.18
N LYS A 18 1.66 -1.65 8.29
CA LYS A 18 1.37 -0.92 9.54
C LYS A 18 2.61 -0.24 10.12
N LYS A 19 3.79 -0.83 9.90
CA LYS A 19 5.10 -0.26 10.29
C LYS A 19 5.63 0.78 9.30
N GLY A 20 4.88 1.09 8.24
CA GLY A 20 5.28 2.03 7.19
C GLY A 20 6.27 1.45 6.17
N GLN A 21 6.48 0.12 6.17
CA GLN A 21 7.30 -0.57 5.18
C GLN A 21 6.42 -1.00 4.02
N ILE A 22 6.26 -0.09 3.06
CA ILE A 22 5.46 -0.31 1.84
C ILE A 22 6.34 -0.21 0.60
N LEU A 23 5.88 -0.85 -0.47
CA LEU A 23 6.46 -0.64 -1.80
C LEU A 23 6.10 0.78 -2.26
N LYS A 24 7.07 1.70 -2.21
CA LYS A 24 6.88 3.10 -2.60
C LYS A 24 8.03 3.57 -3.48
N SER A 25 7.72 3.98 -4.71
CA SER A 25 8.66 4.68 -5.58
C SER A 25 8.54 6.19 -5.32
N ARG A 26 9.62 6.80 -4.85
CA ARG A 26 9.71 8.25 -4.65
C ARG A 26 9.71 8.99 -5.98
N ASP A 27 10.42 8.45 -6.97
CA ASP A 27 10.59 9.05 -8.28
C ASP A 27 9.27 9.11 -9.04
N LEU A 28 8.41 8.09 -8.90
CA LEU A 28 7.05 8.12 -9.45
C LEU A 28 6.26 9.30 -8.88
N THR A 29 6.32 9.51 -7.57
CA THR A 29 5.63 10.66 -6.94
C THR A 29 6.13 11.97 -7.49
N VAL A 30 7.46 12.14 -7.56
CA VAL A 30 8.09 13.37 -8.07
C VAL A 30 7.74 13.60 -9.54
N SER A 31 7.78 12.56 -10.38
CA SER A 31 7.46 12.66 -11.80
C SER A 31 6.00 13.03 -12.06
N VAL A 32 5.07 12.48 -11.28
CA VAL A 32 3.65 12.86 -11.39
C VAL A 32 3.42 14.29 -10.94
N ILE A 33 4.06 14.74 -9.86
CA ILE A 33 3.98 16.15 -9.41
C ILE A 33 4.54 17.08 -10.48
N MET A 34 5.70 16.73 -11.06
CA MET A 34 6.30 17.52 -12.13
C MET A 34 5.40 17.57 -13.37
N LEU A 35 4.80 16.45 -13.77
CA LEU A 35 3.86 16.41 -14.89
C LEU A 35 2.65 17.33 -14.64
N VAL A 36 1.99 17.15 -13.49
CA VAL A 36 0.80 17.96 -13.15
C VAL A 36 1.17 19.43 -12.99
N GLY A 37 2.29 19.73 -12.35
CA GLY A 37 2.80 21.09 -12.20
C GLY A 37 3.11 21.75 -13.56
N THR A 38 3.76 21.01 -14.47
CA THR A 38 4.06 21.50 -15.82
C THR A 38 2.77 21.75 -16.62
N LEU A 39 1.81 20.83 -16.55
CA LEU A 39 0.52 21.00 -17.23
C LEU A 39 -0.26 22.19 -16.64
N TYR A 40 -0.23 22.37 -15.32
CA TYR A 40 -0.84 23.54 -14.68
C TYR A 40 -0.20 24.84 -15.16
N LEU A 41 1.12 24.91 -15.19
CA LEU A 41 1.83 26.09 -15.67
C LEU A 41 1.63 26.34 -17.17
N GLY A 42 1.48 25.29 -17.98
CA GLY A 42 1.29 25.45 -19.42
C GLY A 42 -0.14 25.83 -19.84
N TYR A 43 -1.16 25.39 -19.10
CA TYR A 43 -2.57 25.54 -19.52
C TYR A 43 -3.41 26.43 -18.61
N VAL A 44 -3.06 26.55 -17.34
CA VAL A 44 -3.87 27.27 -16.33
C VAL A 44 -3.19 28.56 -15.89
N PHE A 45 -1.87 28.62 -15.94
CA PHE A 45 -1.13 29.78 -15.52
C PHE A 45 -1.23 30.90 -16.57
N ASP A 46 -1.90 32.00 -16.19
CA ASP A 46 -2.06 33.16 -17.06
C ASP A 46 -1.00 34.23 -16.73
N VAL A 47 0.00 34.33 -17.62
CA VAL A 47 1.04 35.35 -17.53
C VAL A 47 0.47 36.78 -17.71
N HIS A 48 -0.64 36.92 -18.46
CA HIS A 48 -1.26 38.23 -18.69
C HIS A 48 -1.77 38.87 -17.39
N HIS A 49 -2.18 38.07 -16.41
CA HIS A 49 -2.58 38.59 -15.10
C HIS A 49 -1.41 39.25 -14.35
N ILE A 50 -0.20 38.71 -14.49
CA ILE A 50 0.99 39.31 -13.89
C ILE A 50 1.42 40.58 -14.69
N MET A 51 1.35 40.50 -16.02
CA MET A 51 1.64 41.61 -16.87
C MET A 51 0.66 42.79 -16.66
N SER A 52 -0.62 42.54 -16.48
CA SER A 52 -1.60 43.61 -16.21
C SER A 52 -1.35 44.32 -14.88
N ILE A 53 -0.79 43.63 -13.88
CA ILE A 53 -0.36 44.26 -12.63
C ILE A 53 0.85 45.17 -12.89
N LEU A 54 1.82 44.76 -13.72
CA LEU A 54 2.96 45.56 -14.11
C LEU A 54 2.56 46.78 -14.96
N GLU A 55 1.67 46.59 -15.94
CA GLU A 55 1.10 47.67 -16.77
C GLU A 55 0.36 48.71 -15.92
N TYR A 56 -0.49 48.26 -14.99
CA TYR A 56 -1.18 49.13 -14.05
C TYR A 56 -0.22 50.02 -13.26
N ILE A 57 0.93 49.50 -12.91
CA ILE A 57 1.97 50.20 -12.17
C ILE A 57 2.68 51.25 -13.05
N LEU A 58 2.99 50.89 -14.29
CA LEU A 58 3.68 51.77 -15.24
C LEU A 58 2.79 52.90 -15.74
N ASP A 59 1.48 52.63 -15.94
CA ASP A 59 0.52 53.58 -16.51
C ASP A 59 0.10 54.68 -15.51
N HIS A 60 0.13 54.42 -14.22
CA HIS A 60 -0.31 55.36 -13.19
C HIS A 60 0.79 56.35 -12.73
N ASN A 61 1.80 56.64 -13.60
CA ASN A 61 2.82 57.67 -13.38
C ASN A 61 3.17 57.89 -11.89
N ALA A 62 3.50 56.83 -11.20
CA ALA A 62 4.23 56.75 -9.94
C ALA A 62 3.81 57.68 -8.80
N LYS A 63 2.52 57.76 -8.48
CA LYS A 63 2.09 58.26 -7.15
C LYS A 63 1.05 57.35 -6.47
N PRO A 64 1.03 56.02 -6.67
CA PRO A 64 0.36 55.17 -5.69
C PRO A 64 1.21 55.17 -4.42
N ASP A 65 0.55 55.14 -3.26
CA ASP A 65 1.21 54.83 -2.00
C ASP A 65 1.99 53.53 -2.18
N ILE A 66 3.27 53.55 -1.85
CA ILE A 66 4.16 52.39 -2.03
C ILE A 66 3.56 51.09 -1.41
N TRP A 67 2.74 51.27 -0.38
CA TRP A 67 2.03 50.18 0.32
C TRP A 67 0.90 49.56 -0.52
N ASP A 68 0.17 50.34 -1.28
CA ASP A 68 -0.89 49.82 -2.15
C ASP A 68 -0.33 49.02 -3.33
N TYR A 69 0.86 49.44 -3.80
CA TYR A 69 1.64 48.69 -4.75
C TYR A 69 2.06 47.31 -4.24
N PHE A 70 2.70 47.25 -3.06
CA PHE A 70 3.09 45.98 -2.45
C PHE A 70 1.91 45.10 -2.15
N LYS A 71 0.77 45.63 -1.72
CA LYS A 71 -0.46 44.86 -1.52
C LYS A 71 -1.00 44.29 -2.83
N ALA A 72 -1.11 45.06 -3.89
CA ALA A 72 -1.60 44.60 -5.19
C ALA A 72 -0.72 43.49 -5.76
N MET A 73 0.59 43.68 -5.74
CA MET A 73 1.58 42.70 -6.14
C MET A 73 1.47 41.42 -5.27
N GLY A 74 1.49 41.59 -3.94
CA GLY A 74 1.39 40.46 -3.00
C GLY A 74 0.13 39.64 -3.18
N ILE A 75 -1.03 40.27 -3.35
CA ILE A 75 -2.30 39.58 -3.61
C ILE A 75 -2.28 38.90 -4.97
N GLY A 76 -1.71 39.52 -6.02
CA GLY A 76 -1.57 38.88 -7.32
C GLY A 76 -0.71 37.62 -7.27
N TRP A 77 0.47 37.71 -6.64
CA TRP A 77 1.32 36.54 -6.42
C TRP A 77 0.64 35.43 -5.62
N LEU A 78 -0.06 35.77 -4.52
CA LEU A 78 -0.77 34.79 -3.71
C LEU A 78 -1.87 34.08 -4.51
N LYS A 79 -2.65 34.82 -5.31
CA LYS A 79 -3.69 34.26 -6.18
C LYS A 79 -3.14 33.27 -7.21
N THR A 80 -1.89 33.44 -7.63
CA THR A 80 -1.24 32.55 -8.61
C THR A 80 -0.54 31.37 -7.95
N ILE A 81 0.18 31.60 -6.85
CA ILE A 81 1.01 30.58 -6.20
C ILE A 81 0.16 29.62 -5.36
N ILE A 82 -0.86 30.12 -4.64
CA ILE A 82 -1.68 29.27 -3.77
C ILE A 82 -2.38 28.14 -4.53
N PRO A 83 -3.10 28.37 -5.65
CA PRO A 83 -3.72 27.27 -6.40
C PRO A 83 -2.69 26.25 -6.91
N PHE A 84 -1.53 26.72 -7.39
CA PHE A 84 -0.44 25.83 -7.82
C PHE A 84 0.05 24.93 -6.69
N LEU A 85 0.31 25.49 -5.51
CA LEU A 85 0.72 24.73 -4.33
C LEU A 85 -0.34 23.74 -3.88
N LEU A 86 -1.64 24.14 -3.91
CA LEU A 86 -2.74 23.27 -3.57
C LEU A 86 -2.84 22.08 -4.55
N VAL A 87 -2.69 22.32 -5.85
CA VAL A 87 -2.66 21.25 -6.86
C VAL A 87 -1.50 20.29 -6.62
N CYS A 88 -0.30 20.80 -6.38
CA CYS A 88 0.88 19.98 -6.07
C CYS A 88 0.70 19.19 -4.77
N MET A 89 0.14 19.80 -3.73
CA MET A 89 -0.13 19.15 -2.44
C MET A 89 -1.17 18.02 -2.61
N PHE A 90 -2.27 18.31 -3.29
CA PHE A 90 -3.32 17.34 -3.56
C PHE A 90 -2.81 16.16 -4.39
N THR A 91 -2.04 16.44 -5.44
CA THR A 91 -1.39 15.42 -6.26
C THR A 91 -0.46 14.53 -5.43
N THR A 92 0.34 15.13 -4.54
CA THR A 92 1.25 14.39 -3.66
C THR A 92 0.48 13.45 -2.73
N ILE A 93 -0.62 13.93 -2.14
CA ILE A 93 -1.47 13.14 -1.25
C ILE A 93 -2.09 11.98 -2.04
N LEU A 94 -2.69 12.24 -3.20
CA LEU A 94 -3.33 11.20 -4.03
C LEU A 94 -2.34 10.11 -4.44
N VAL A 95 -1.18 10.49 -4.98
CA VAL A 95 -0.17 9.51 -5.43
C VAL A 95 0.38 8.69 -4.26
N SER A 96 0.64 9.35 -3.12
CA SER A 96 1.11 8.65 -1.92
C SER A 96 0.05 7.71 -1.37
N TRP A 97 -1.21 8.12 -1.38
CA TRP A 97 -2.34 7.32 -0.91
C TRP A 97 -2.58 6.10 -1.81
N PHE A 98 -2.50 6.28 -3.12
CA PHE A 98 -2.59 5.19 -4.08
C PHE A 98 -1.45 4.17 -3.90
N GLN A 99 -0.20 4.62 -3.73
CA GLN A 99 0.95 3.73 -3.48
C GLN A 99 0.84 2.98 -2.16
N SER A 100 0.28 3.60 -1.11
CA SER A 100 0.08 2.95 0.20
C SER A 100 -1.13 2.02 0.26
N LYS A 101 -1.89 1.84 -0.83
CA LYS A 101 -3.16 1.08 -0.85
C LYS A 101 -4.12 1.52 0.25
N MET A 102 -4.19 2.82 0.52
CA MET A 102 -5.02 3.44 1.58
C MET A 102 -4.71 2.94 3.01
N GLN A 103 -3.54 2.34 3.24
CA GLN A 103 -3.17 1.86 4.57
C GLN A 103 -2.50 2.96 5.37
N LEU A 104 -2.99 3.18 6.59
CA LEU A 104 -2.41 4.11 7.54
C LEU A 104 -1.30 3.40 8.34
N ALA A 105 -0.09 3.94 8.30
CA ALA A 105 1.04 3.44 9.06
C ALA A 105 1.00 3.92 10.51
N THR A 106 0.09 3.38 11.30
CA THR A 106 -0.17 3.81 12.68
C THR A 106 1.03 3.61 13.62
N GLU A 107 1.90 2.64 13.30
CA GLU A 107 3.10 2.34 14.10
C GLU A 107 4.36 3.07 13.61
N ALA A 108 4.29 3.78 12.48
CA ALA A 108 5.47 4.44 11.90
C ALA A 108 5.93 5.68 12.71
N ILE A 109 5.04 6.25 13.53
CA ILE A 109 5.28 7.50 14.27
C ILE A 109 6.12 7.27 15.54
N LYS A 110 6.53 6.04 15.82
CA LYS A 110 7.37 5.74 16.98
C LYS A 110 8.81 6.23 16.76
N PHE A 111 9.35 6.94 17.75
CA PHE A 111 10.76 7.33 17.76
C PHE A 111 11.66 6.10 17.73
N LYS A 112 12.51 5.99 16.70
CA LYS A 112 13.47 4.88 16.54
C LYS A 112 14.87 5.43 16.75
N PHE A 113 15.42 5.29 17.95
CA PHE A 113 16.79 5.70 18.25
C PHE A 113 17.85 4.91 17.47
N ASP A 114 17.53 3.69 17.04
CA ASP A 114 18.43 2.85 16.19
C ASP A 114 18.75 3.49 14.84
N SER A 115 17.93 4.42 14.37
CA SER A 115 18.21 5.16 13.12
C SER A 115 19.35 6.17 13.25
N LEU A 116 19.74 6.55 14.47
CA LEU A 116 20.83 7.48 14.75
C LEU A 116 22.20 6.79 14.77
N ASN A 117 22.25 5.46 14.68
CA ASN A 117 23.52 4.70 14.70
C ASN A 117 24.28 4.87 13.36
N PRO A 118 25.47 5.50 13.36
CA PRO A 118 26.24 5.77 12.15
C PRO A 118 26.72 4.49 11.43
N VAL A 119 26.94 3.41 12.15
CA VAL A 119 27.34 2.12 11.58
C VAL A 119 26.25 1.56 10.66
N ASN A 120 24.98 1.70 11.05
CA ASN A 120 23.85 1.31 10.22
C ASN A 120 23.72 2.21 8.98
N GLY A 121 24.10 3.47 9.09
CA GLY A 121 24.19 4.42 7.98
C GLY A 121 25.21 3.98 6.92
N LEU A 122 26.43 3.65 7.36
CA LEU A 122 27.50 3.18 6.46
C LEU A 122 27.13 1.87 5.74
N LYS A 123 26.52 0.90 6.43
CA LYS A 123 26.04 -0.34 5.79
C LYS A 123 24.96 -0.10 4.74
N ARG A 124 24.17 0.96 4.87
CA ARG A 124 23.18 1.35 3.86
C ARG A 124 23.81 1.93 2.61
N ILE A 125 24.92 2.68 2.76
CA ILE A 125 25.65 3.29 1.63
C ILE A 125 26.26 2.21 0.73
N PHE A 126 26.76 1.11 1.28
CA PHE A 126 27.33 0.00 0.49
C PHE A 126 26.33 -1.13 0.20
N GLY A 127 25.04 -0.87 0.27
CA GLY A 127 23.99 -1.85 0.04
C GLY A 127 23.54 -1.94 -1.43
N LEU A 128 22.81 -3.00 -1.78
CA LEU A 128 22.21 -3.17 -3.12
C LEU A 128 21.31 -2.01 -3.53
N LYS A 129 20.72 -1.29 -2.57
CA LYS A 129 19.92 -0.09 -2.82
C LYS A 129 20.75 1.02 -3.44
N THR A 130 21.97 1.21 -2.99
CA THR A 130 22.86 2.23 -3.53
C THR A 130 23.33 1.89 -4.95
N VAL A 131 23.61 0.61 -5.22
CA VAL A 131 23.94 0.15 -6.59
C VAL A 131 22.74 0.40 -7.52
N LYS A 132 21.52 0.12 -7.08
CA LYS A 132 20.30 0.41 -7.83
C LYS A 132 20.19 1.91 -8.16
N GLU A 133 20.37 2.77 -7.15
CA GLU A 133 20.31 4.23 -7.35
C GLU A 133 21.40 4.74 -8.30
N PHE A 134 22.60 4.18 -8.26
CA PHE A 134 23.68 4.51 -9.18
C PHE A 134 23.34 4.13 -10.63
N VAL A 135 22.86 2.91 -10.85
CA VAL A 135 22.42 2.46 -12.18
C VAL A 135 21.28 3.33 -12.70
N LYS A 136 20.32 3.66 -11.85
CA LYS A 136 19.20 4.54 -12.18
C LYS A 136 19.69 5.94 -12.59
N ALA A 137 20.66 6.51 -11.88
CA ALA A 137 21.22 7.83 -12.23
C ALA A 137 21.86 7.82 -13.63
N ILE A 138 22.58 6.75 -13.98
CA ILE A 138 23.14 6.57 -15.34
C ILE A 138 22.01 6.49 -16.37
N LEU A 139 20.97 5.71 -16.11
CA LEU A 139 19.82 5.62 -17.01
C LEU A 139 19.15 6.99 -17.23
N TYR A 140 18.96 7.78 -16.19
CA TYR A 140 18.41 9.14 -16.34
C TYR A 140 19.28 10.00 -17.25
N ILE A 141 20.59 9.99 -17.08
CA ILE A 141 21.51 10.76 -17.95
C ILE A 141 21.35 10.32 -19.41
N ILE A 142 21.32 9.01 -19.69
CA ILE A 142 21.19 8.48 -21.04
C ILE A 142 19.85 8.89 -21.66
N PHE A 143 18.74 8.66 -20.94
CA PHE A 143 17.40 8.95 -21.45
C PHE A 143 17.15 10.45 -21.62
N PHE A 144 17.66 11.31 -20.73
CA PHE A 144 17.59 12.75 -20.91
C PHE A 144 18.42 13.24 -22.08
N ALA A 145 19.63 12.69 -22.28
CA ALA A 145 20.42 13.02 -23.46
C ALA A 145 19.71 12.63 -24.76
N LEU A 146 19.03 11.45 -24.77
CA LEU A 146 18.21 11.02 -25.90
C LEU A 146 16.99 11.94 -26.10
N ALA A 147 16.30 12.32 -25.04
CA ALA A 147 15.15 13.22 -25.10
C ALA A 147 15.55 14.59 -25.68
N ILE A 148 16.66 15.16 -25.21
CA ILE A 148 17.20 16.42 -25.71
C ILE A 148 17.60 16.29 -27.18
N LYS A 149 18.24 15.19 -27.59
CA LYS A 149 18.62 14.94 -29.00
C LYS A 149 17.39 14.87 -29.89
N VAL A 150 16.34 14.15 -29.48
CA VAL A 150 15.08 14.03 -30.24
C VAL A 150 14.38 15.39 -30.31
N PHE A 151 14.27 16.10 -29.19
CA PHE A 151 13.72 17.44 -29.14
C PHE A 151 14.45 18.39 -30.10
N TRP A 152 15.79 18.44 -30.04
CA TRP A 152 16.61 19.27 -30.92
C TRP A 152 16.40 18.94 -32.39
N SER A 153 16.39 17.65 -32.75
CA SER A 153 16.15 17.22 -34.13
C SER A 153 14.82 17.72 -34.68
N ASN A 154 13.78 17.73 -33.85
CA ASN A 154 12.41 18.06 -34.28
C ASN A 154 12.14 19.58 -34.24
N HIS A 155 12.75 20.33 -33.33
CA HIS A 155 12.38 21.74 -33.05
C HIS A 155 13.48 22.75 -33.34
N LYS A 156 14.67 22.33 -33.83
CA LYS A 156 15.78 23.28 -34.13
C LYS A 156 15.41 24.38 -35.14
N SER A 157 14.56 24.05 -36.15
CA SER A 157 14.11 25.00 -37.14
C SER A 157 13.21 26.09 -36.57
N LEU A 158 12.43 25.75 -35.55
CA LEU A 158 11.58 26.73 -34.84
C LEU A 158 12.45 27.69 -34.04
N LEU A 159 13.49 27.23 -33.35
CA LEU A 159 14.45 28.03 -32.63
C LEU A 159 15.09 29.11 -33.51
N PHE A 160 15.45 28.79 -34.75
CA PHE A 160 16.05 29.79 -35.63
C PHE A 160 15.01 30.75 -36.23
N LYS A 161 13.75 30.35 -36.40
CA LYS A 161 12.67 31.24 -36.87
C LYS A 161 12.28 32.29 -35.83
N THR A 162 12.43 32.00 -34.53
CA THR A 162 12.09 32.96 -33.47
C THR A 162 13.00 34.19 -33.46
N LEU A 163 14.19 34.13 -34.10
CA LEU A 163 15.12 35.24 -34.20
C LEU A 163 14.60 36.37 -35.11
N ASP A 164 13.68 36.09 -36.02
CA ASP A 164 13.10 37.03 -36.97
C ASP A 164 11.80 37.69 -36.43
N GLY A 165 11.34 37.29 -35.23
CA GLY A 165 10.09 37.75 -34.63
C GLY A 165 10.24 38.94 -33.68
N ASP A 166 9.11 39.47 -33.25
CA ASP A 166 9.03 40.51 -32.21
C ASP A 166 9.30 39.89 -30.80
N ILE A 167 9.69 40.75 -29.84
CA ILE A 167 10.04 40.34 -28.47
C ILE A 167 8.91 39.52 -27.81
N ILE A 168 7.64 39.88 -28.07
CA ILE A 168 6.47 39.18 -27.49
C ILE A 168 6.33 37.77 -28.06
N SER A 169 6.50 37.62 -29.39
CA SER A 169 6.47 36.32 -30.07
C SER A 169 7.63 35.43 -29.62
N LEU A 170 8.80 36.01 -29.44
CA LEU A 170 10.00 35.34 -28.95
C LEU A 170 9.79 34.77 -27.55
N LEU A 171 9.20 35.48 -26.62
CA LEU A 171 8.89 35.01 -25.27
C LEU A 171 7.86 33.88 -25.28
N SER A 172 6.81 34.02 -26.13
CA SER A 172 5.79 32.98 -26.30
C SER A 172 6.38 31.65 -26.85
N ASP A 173 7.16 31.77 -27.93
CA ASP A 173 7.78 30.60 -28.58
C ASP A 173 8.77 29.90 -27.65
N TRP A 174 9.57 30.65 -26.89
CA TRP A 174 10.46 30.04 -25.88
C TRP A 174 9.70 29.39 -24.75
N GLY A 175 8.59 29.95 -24.31
CA GLY A 175 7.69 29.32 -23.32
C GLY A 175 7.15 27.99 -23.82
N GLU A 176 6.64 27.93 -25.05
CA GLU A 176 6.17 26.71 -25.68
C GLU A 176 7.28 25.67 -25.83
N MET A 177 8.48 26.07 -26.26
CA MET A 177 9.62 25.18 -26.40
C MET A 177 10.09 24.61 -25.08
N LEU A 178 10.15 25.42 -24.02
CA LEU A 178 10.46 24.95 -22.66
C LEU A 178 9.43 23.94 -22.18
N PHE A 179 8.14 24.22 -22.39
CA PHE A 179 7.06 23.32 -22.04
C PHE A 179 7.21 21.98 -22.78
N LEU A 180 7.42 22.01 -24.08
CA LEU A 180 7.66 20.80 -24.87
C LEU A 180 8.92 20.04 -24.44
N LEU A 181 10.04 20.73 -24.18
CA LEU A 181 11.26 20.09 -23.70
C LEU A 181 11.03 19.36 -22.37
N ILE A 182 10.30 19.96 -21.45
CA ILE A 182 9.95 19.31 -20.16
C ILE A 182 9.10 18.06 -20.42
N LEU A 183 8.13 18.12 -21.34
CA LEU A 183 7.31 16.95 -21.70
C LEU A 183 8.13 15.83 -22.33
N TYR A 184 9.10 16.13 -23.21
CA TYR A 184 10.03 15.14 -23.76
C TYR A 184 10.86 14.47 -22.66
N CYS A 185 11.38 15.28 -21.71
CA CYS A 185 12.13 14.77 -20.55
C CYS A 185 11.24 13.88 -19.66
N LEU A 186 10.04 14.32 -19.31
CA LEU A 186 9.10 13.54 -18.51
C LEU A 186 8.69 12.25 -19.22
N GLY A 187 8.44 12.30 -20.54
CA GLY A 187 8.15 11.10 -21.34
C GLY A 187 9.29 10.08 -21.29
N SER A 188 10.53 10.56 -21.39
CA SER A 188 11.71 9.68 -21.31
C SER A 188 11.90 9.07 -19.91
N MET A 189 11.49 9.76 -18.85
CA MET A 189 11.54 9.24 -17.47
C MET A 189 10.63 8.04 -17.25
N ILE A 190 9.52 7.91 -17.99
CA ILE A 190 8.57 6.80 -17.82
C ILE A 190 9.26 5.45 -17.93
N ILE A 191 10.19 5.32 -18.88
CA ILE A 191 10.94 4.07 -19.10
C ILE A 191 11.79 3.76 -17.85
N VAL A 192 12.50 4.74 -17.34
CA VAL A 192 13.34 4.59 -16.14
C VAL A 192 12.50 4.27 -14.90
N LEU A 193 11.32 4.91 -14.77
CA LEU A 193 10.38 4.65 -13.68
C LEU A 193 9.86 3.20 -13.67
N ILE A 194 9.60 2.63 -14.85
CA ILE A 194 9.18 1.22 -14.96
C ILE A 194 10.30 0.31 -14.43
N PHE A 195 11.54 0.54 -14.86
CA PHE A 195 12.69 -0.23 -14.36
C PHE A 195 12.92 -0.04 -12.86
N ASP A 196 12.82 1.20 -12.35
CA ASP A 196 12.94 1.49 -10.92
C ASP A 196 11.86 0.77 -10.11
N PHE A 197 10.60 0.79 -10.56
CA PHE A 197 9.50 0.10 -9.88
C PHE A 197 9.72 -1.41 -9.83
N ILE A 198 10.16 -2.03 -10.92
CA ILE A 198 10.48 -3.46 -10.98
C ILE A 198 11.61 -3.80 -10.02
N ALA A 199 12.70 -3.01 -10.01
CA ALA A 199 13.83 -3.20 -9.12
C ALA A 199 13.43 -3.04 -7.64
N GLU A 200 12.63 -2.02 -7.33
CA GLU A 200 12.11 -1.78 -5.97
C GLU A 200 11.21 -2.92 -5.49
N TYR A 201 10.37 -3.46 -6.38
CA TYR A 201 9.56 -4.64 -6.08
C TYR A 201 10.41 -5.85 -5.69
N PHE A 202 11.44 -6.16 -6.47
CA PHE A 202 12.33 -7.28 -6.15
C PHE A 202 13.11 -7.07 -4.85
N LEU A 203 13.60 -5.85 -4.59
CA LEU A 203 14.29 -5.51 -3.36
C LEU A 203 13.35 -5.60 -2.14
N PHE A 204 12.14 -5.06 -2.27
CA PHE A 204 11.12 -5.14 -1.23
C PHE A 204 10.76 -6.59 -0.90
N MET A 205 10.50 -7.41 -1.94
CA MET A 205 10.21 -8.83 -1.73
C MET A 205 11.38 -9.60 -1.13
N LYS A 206 12.62 -9.24 -1.47
CA LYS A 206 13.83 -9.80 -0.85
C LYS A 206 13.92 -9.44 0.64
N ASP A 207 13.67 -8.18 0.99
CA ASP A 207 13.68 -7.71 2.38
C ASP A 207 12.57 -8.36 3.23
N MET A 208 11.43 -8.73 2.60
CA MET A 208 10.28 -9.37 3.25
C MET A 208 10.37 -10.90 3.33
N LYS A 209 11.39 -11.54 2.72
CA LYS A 209 11.55 -13.01 2.82
C LYS A 209 11.58 -13.49 4.26
N MET A 210 11.01 -14.68 4.45
CA MET A 210 10.83 -15.32 5.76
C MET A 210 11.67 -16.59 5.89
N ASP A 211 11.94 -16.97 7.12
CA ASP A 211 12.47 -18.31 7.46
C ASP A 211 11.31 -19.31 7.56
N LYS A 212 11.57 -20.59 7.29
CA LYS A 212 10.58 -21.67 7.41
C LYS A 212 9.94 -21.76 8.80
N GLN A 213 10.72 -21.45 9.86
CA GLN A 213 10.18 -21.43 11.22
C GLN A 213 9.23 -20.25 11.46
N GLU A 214 9.55 -19.09 10.86
CA GLU A 214 8.73 -17.90 10.94
C GLU A 214 7.37 -18.14 10.25
N VAL A 215 7.37 -18.75 9.06
CA VAL A 215 6.16 -19.17 8.34
C VAL A 215 5.31 -20.14 9.16
N LYS A 216 5.94 -21.18 9.73
CA LYS A 216 5.23 -22.15 10.61
C LYS A 216 4.62 -21.48 11.83
N ARG A 217 5.30 -20.50 12.42
CA ARG A 217 4.80 -19.76 13.58
C ARG A 217 3.58 -18.92 13.21
N GLU A 218 3.64 -18.18 12.09
CA GLU A 218 2.50 -17.40 11.61
C GLU A 218 1.29 -18.27 11.29
N TYR A 219 1.49 -19.44 10.67
CA TYR A 219 0.42 -20.40 10.42
C TYR A 219 -0.24 -20.85 11.72
N LYS A 220 0.58 -21.21 12.74
CA LYS A 220 0.06 -21.60 14.06
C LYS A 220 -0.69 -20.47 14.76
N GLU A 221 -0.30 -19.21 14.53
CA GLU A 221 -0.98 -18.04 15.08
C GLU A 221 -2.32 -17.74 14.38
N GLN A 222 -2.42 -17.99 13.08
CA GLN A 222 -3.64 -17.73 12.30
C GLN A 222 -4.69 -18.84 12.44
N GLU A 223 -4.28 -20.11 12.31
CA GLU A 223 -5.18 -21.25 12.26
C GLU A 223 -5.29 -21.99 13.60
N GLY A 224 -4.46 -21.60 14.57
CA GLY A 224 -4.28 -22.32 15.81
C GLY A 224 -3.30 -23.49 15.66
N ASN A 225 -2.77 -23.96 16.78
CA ASN A 225 -1.86 -25.11 16.77
C ASN A 225 -2.65 -26.40 16.39
N PRO A 226 -2.32 -27.09 15.28
CA PRO A 226 -3.01 -28.28 14.86
C PRO A 226 -2.99 -29.39 15.92
N GLU A 227 -1.93 -29.50 16.72
CA GLU A 227 -1.83 -30.43 17.83
C GLU A 227 -2.88 -30.16 18.93
N ILE A 228 -3.11 -28.86 19.23
CA ILE A 228 -4.12 -28.47 20.23
C ILE A 228 -5.53 -28.75 19.68
N LYS A 229 -5.74 -28.51 18.37
CA LYS A 229 -7.03 -28.78 17.71
C LYS A 229 -7.34 -30.28 17.68
N SER A 230 -6.32 -31.10 17.40
CA SER A 230 -6.44 -32.58 17.46
C SER A 230 -6.75 -33.05 18.87
N LYS A 231 -5.96 -32.62 19.87
CA LYS A 231 -6.21 -32.98 21.29
C LYS A 231 -7.58 -32.53 21.80
N ARG A 232 -8.05 -31.34 21.39
CA ARG A 232 -9.40 -30.89 21.74
C ARG A 232 -10.46 -31.81 21.12
N ARG A 233 -10.26 -32.26 19.88
CA ARG A 233 -11.18 -33.12 19.18
C ARG A 233 -11.20 -34.53 19.83
N GLU A 234 -10.03 -35.09 20.14
CA GLU A 234 -9.90 -36.36 20.87
C GLU A 234 -10.58 -36.26 22.24
N ARG A 235 -10.27 -35.19 23.01
CA ARG A 235 -10.89 -34.98 24.31
C ARG A 235 -12.42 -34.83 24.23
N HIS A 236 -12.89 -34.15 23.20
CA HIS A 236 -14.34 -34.01 22.97
C HIS A 236 -14.99 -35.31 22.65
N GLN A 237 -14.35 -36.19 21.86
CA GLN A 237 -14.82 -37.56 21.57
C GLN A 237 -14.80 -38.44 22.83
N GLU A 238 -13.74 -38.34 23.66
CA GLU A 238 -13.67 -39.04 24.94
C GLU A 238 -14.84 -38.67 25.88
N ILE A 239 -15.05 -37.36 26.07
CA ILE A 239 -16.13 -36.85 26.93
C ILE A 239 -17.50 -37.33 26.44
N LEU A 240 -17.76 -37.24 25.14
CA LEU A 240 -19.00 -37.72 24.55
C LEU A 240 -19.18 -39.21 24.76
N SER A 241 -18.09 -40.01 24.65
CA SER A 241 -18.17 -41.47 24.87
C SER A 241 -18.38 -41.83 26.36
N GLU A 242 -17.76 -41.11 27.28
CA GLU A 242 -17.99 -41.28 28.73
C GLU A 242 -19.40 -40.89 29.15
N GLN A 243 -19.91 -39.77 28.60
CA GLN A 243 -21.26 -39.28 28.85
C GLN A 243 -22.30 -40.31 28.33
N LEU A 244 -22.09 -40.83 27.12
CA LEU A 244 -22.94 -41.86 26.53
C LEU A 244 -22.97 -43.10 27.42
N LYS A 245 -21.80 -43.56 27.91
CA LYS A 245 -21.74 -44.72 28.85
C LYS A 245 -22.49 -44.45 30.14
N SER A 246 -22.34 -43.25 30.71
CA SER A 246 -23.05 -42.83 31.91
C SER A 246 -24.56 -42.80 31.67
N ASP A 247 -24.99 -42.22 30.57
CA ASP A 247 -26.42 -42.09 30.23
C ASP A 247 -27.07 -43.44 29.94
N VAL A 248 -26.32 -44.36 29.28
CA VAL A 248 -26.75 -45.78 29.09
C VAL A 248 -26.85 -46.49 30.43
N SER A 249 -25.87 -46.38 31.31
CA SER A 249 -25.88 -47.04 32.61
C SER A 249 -26.99 -46.51 33.55
N ASN A 250 -27.38 -45.25 33.38
CA ASN A 250 -28.48 -44.64 34.14
C ASN A 250 -29.87 -44.90 33.53
N SER A 251 -29.95 -45.42 32.30
CA SER A 251 -31.23 -45.78 31.66
C SER A 251 -31.80 -47.05 32.28
N ARG A 252 -33.09 -47.02 32.58
CA ARG A 252 -33.81 -48.18 33.15
C ARG A 252 -34.30 -49.15 32.09
N LEU A 253 -34.53 -48.64 30.90
CA LEU A 253 -34.99 -49.41 29.74
C LEU A 253 -34.30 -48.88 28.49
N MET A 254 -33.79 -49.76 27.65
CA MET A 254 -33.25 -49.43 26.34
C MET A 254 -34.16 -50.06 25.26
N ILE A 255 -34.67 -49.24 24.37
CA ILE A 255 -35.43 -49.66 23.20
C ILE A 255 -34.53 -49.43 22.00
N ALA A 256 -34.12 -50.53 21.34
CA ALA A 256 -33.22 -50.44 20.19
C ALA A 256 -33.87 -51.09 18.96
N ASN A 257 -33.88 -50.37 17.88
CA ASN A 257 -33.99 -50.92 16.53
C ASN A 257 -32.57 -51.01 15.95
N PRO A 258 -31.97 -52.19 15.81
CA PRO A 258 -30.55 -52.37 15.50
C PRO A 258 -30.09 -51.65 14.23
N THR A 259 -30.99 -51.42 13.29
CA THR A 259 -30.69 -50.84 12.00
C THR A 259 -30.87 -49.31 11.92
N HIS A 260 -31.58 -48.74 12.88
CA HIS A 260 -31.99 -47.33 12.74
C HIS A 260 -31.75 -46.46 13.99
N ILE A 261 -32.22 -46.87 15.17
CA ILE A 261 -32.21 -46.00 16.35
C ILE A 261 -32.18 -46.80 17.66
N ALA A 262 -31.47 -46.30 18.66
CA ALA A 262 -31.52 -46.75 20.05
C ALA A 262 -31.92 -45.60 20.97
N ILE A 263 -32.89 -45.86 21.87
CA ILE A 263 -33.41 -44.88 22.80
C ILE A 263 -33.30 -45.46 24.21
N GLY A 264 -32.57 -44.77 25.08
CA GLY A 264 -32.51 -45.06 26.52
C GLY A 264 -33.58 -44.26 27.27
N ILE A 265 -34.30 -44.92 28.16
CA ILE A 265 -35.34 -44.30 28.98
C ILE A 265 -34.87 -44.27 30.44
N TYR A 266 -34.78 -43.08 30.98
CA TYR A 266 -34.52 -42.82 32.39
C TYR A 266 -35.85 -42.63 33.13
N PHE A 267 -36.08 -43.43 34.18
CA PHE A 267 -37.26 -43.30 34.98
C PHE A 267 -36.96 -43.58 36.46
N LYS A 268 -37.09 -42.54 37.31
CA LYS A 268 -37.05 -42.65 38.76
C LYS A 268 -38.31 -42.02 39.33
N PRO A 269 -39.27 -42.78 39.83
CA PRO A 269 -40.57 -42.28 40.28
C PRO A 269 -40.48 -41.21 41.37
N HIS A 270 -39.40 -41.24 42.19
CA HIS A 270 -39.16 -40.28 43.25
C HIS A 270 -38.61 -38.91 42.79
N LEU A 271 -38.06 -38.83 41.56
CA LEU A 271 -37.45 -37.61 41.02
C LEU A 271 -38.28 -37.01 39.87
N SER A 272 -38.93 -37.84 39.06
CA SER A 272 -39.77 -37.40 37.96
C SER A 272 -40.95 -38.37 37.78
N PRO A 273 -42.18 -37.86 37.72
CA PRO A 273 -43.36 -38.66 37.45
C PRO A 273 -43.47 -39.12 36.00
N ILE A 274 -42.65 -38.54 35.12
CA ILE A 274 -42.66 -38.79 33.66
C ILE A 274 -41.32 -39.42 33.27
N PRO A 275 -41.33 -40.51 32.41
CA PRO A 275 -40.10 -41.06 31.84
C PRO A 275 -39.42 -40.03 30.93
N LEU A 276 -38.10 -39.91 31.05
CA LEU A 276 -37.25 -39.03 30.24
C LEU A 276 -36.38 -39.87 29.31
N ILE A 277 -36.11 -39.33 28.12
CA ILE A 277 -35.15 -39.95 27.19
C ILE A 277 -33.75 -39.55 27.67
N SER A 278 -32.93 -40.53 28.07
CA SER A 278 -31.53 -40.31 28.49
C SER A 278 -30.54 -40.45 27.34
N VAL A 279 -30.81 -41.30 26.37
CA VAL A 279 -29.96 -41.57 25.22
C VAL A 279 -30.84 -41.67 23.98
N ARG A 280 -30.36 -41.08 22.88
CA ARG A 280 -30.94 -41.21 21.55
C ARG A 280 -29.83 -41.25 20.52
N GLU A 281 -29.53 -42.46 20.04
CA GLU A 281 -28.45 -42.65 19.08
C GLU A 281 -28.94 -43.36 17.81
N THR A 282 -28.24 -43.16 16.70
CA THR A 282 -28.60 -43.68 15.38
C THR A 282 -27.44 -44.46 14.76
N ASN A 283 -27.71 -45.24 13.75
CA ASN A 283 -26.74 -45.97 12.93
C ASN A 283 -25.79 -46.90 13.73
N GLU A 284 -24.48 -46.76 13.54
CA GLU A 284 -23.44 -47.62 14.13
C GLU A 284 -23.46 -47.62 15.66
N VAL A 285 -23.73 -46.49 16.28
CA VAL A 285 -23.83 -46.36 17.74
C VAL A 285 -25.08 -47.06 18.26
N ALA A 286 -26.21 -46.98 17.54
CA ALA A 286 -27.44 -47.70 17.88
C ALA A 286 -27.26 -49.20 17.78
N LEU A 287 -26.53 -49.69 16.78
CA LEU A 287 -26.17 -51.10 16.63
C LEU A 287 -25.29 -51.58 17.81
N ALA A 288 -24.25 -50.81 18.15
CA ALA A 288 -23.38 -51.16 19.28
C ALA A 288 -24.14 -51.20 20.60
N LEU A 289 -25.06 -50.25 20.85
CA LEU A 289 -25.89 -50.20 22.04
C LEU A 289 -26.87 -51.39 22.11
N SER A 290 -27.39 -51.85 20.98
CA SER A 290 -28.26 -53.03 20.92
C SER A 290 -27.56 -54.33 21.31
N LEU A 291 -26.24 -54.41 21.03
CA LEU A 291 -25.44 -55.60 21.35
C LEU A 291 -24.99 -55.63 22.83
N ILE A 292 -24.90 -54.50 23.50
CA ILE A 292 -24.48 -54.41 24.91
C ILE A 292 -25.56 -54.96 25.84
N HIS A 293 -26.79 -54.93 25.45
CA HIS A 293 -27.94 -55.38 26.26
C HIS A 293 -28.43 -56.81 25.96
N ILE A 294 -27.78 -57.55 25.11
CA ILE A 294 -27.99 -58.94 24.89
C ILE A 294 -27.05 -59.76 25.75
#